data_9e236455e725851cb612d003dc4fbfc2
#
_entry.id   9e236455e725851cb612d003dc4fbfc2
#
_cell.length_a   1.000
_cell.length_b   1.000
_cell.length_c   1.000
_cell.angle_alpha   90.00
_cell.angle_beta   90.00
_cell.angle_gamma   90.00
#
_symmetry.space_group_name_H-M   'P 1'
#
loop_
_entity.id
_entity.type
_entity.pdbx_description
1 polymer ?
#
loop_
_entity_poly.entity_id
_entity_poly.type
_entity_poly.pdbx_seq_one_letter_code
_entity_poly.pdbx_strand_id
1 'polypeptide(L)'
;IVLHGSSSVPQDEVDTINMFGGKLPDAIGIPEEQLRKAAKSAVCKINIDSDSRLAMTAAVRRVFAEKPAEFDPRKYLGPARDNMEKLYKHKIVNVLGSAGKA
;
A
#
# COMPACT_ATOMS: atom_id res chain seq x y z
N ILE A 1 11.47 -2.15 -19.97
CA ILE A 1 10.97 -0.83 -19.58
C ILE A 1 10.64 -0.78 -18.11
N VAL A 2 11.07 0.25 -17.44
CA VAL A 2 10.74 0.54 -16.05
C VAL A 2 9.63 1.58 -16.01
N LEU A 3 8.59 1.32 -15.25
CA LEU A 3 7.47 2.23 -15.10
C LEU A 3 7.69 3.12 -13.85
N HIS A 4 7.93 4.41 -14.08
CA HIS A 4 8.14 5.40 -13.04
C HIS A 4 6.91 6.30 -12.86
N GLY A 5 6.72 6.82 -11.63
CA GLY A 5 5.65 7.77 -11.34
C GLY A 5 4.25 7.20 -11.54
N SER A 6 4.11 5.90 -11.39
CA SER A 6 2.88 5.18 -11.71
C SER A 6 2.41 4.32 -10.54
N SER A 7 2.64 4.77 -9.31
CA SER A 7 2.12 4.06 -8.13
C SER A 7 0.61 4.01 -8.16
N SER A 8 0.05 2.88 -7.80
CA SER A 8 -1.35 2.81 -7.41
C SER A 8 -1.51 3.48 -6.04
N VAL A 9 -2.73 3.86 -5.71
CA VAL A 9 -3.04 4.44 -4.41
C VAL A 9 -4.24 3.67 -3.86
N PRO A 10 -4.02 2.73 -2.92
CA PRO A 10 -5.12 1.93 -2.38
C PRO A 10 -6.11 2.82 -1.62
N GLN A 11 -7.33 2.94 -2.14
CA GLN A 11 -8.34 3.85 -1.60
C GLN A 11 -8.81 3.46 -0.21
N ASP A 12 -8.84 2.18 0.11
CA ASP A 12 -9.17 1.71 1.45
C ASP A 12 -8.17 2.21 2.51
N GLU A 13 -6.90 2.28 2.16
CA GLU A 13 -5.86 2.81 3.05
C GLU A 13 -5.99 4.33 3.20
N VAL A 14 -6.28 5.03 2.12
CA VAL A 14 -6.56 6.48 2.15
C VAL A 14 -7.76 6.76 3.04
N ASP A 15 -8.83 6.01 2.89
CA ASP A 15 -10.04 6.15 3.70
C ASP A 15 -9.74 5.92 5.18
N THR A 16 -8.93 4.90 5.50
CA THR A 16 -8.52 4.60 6.87
C THR A 16 -7.72 5.77 7.46
N ILE A 17 -6.76 6.30 6.72
CA ILE A 17 -5.95 7.45 7.18
C ILE A 17 -6.85 8.66 7.46
N ASN A 18 -7.77 8.96 6.56
CA ASN A 18 -8.67 10.10 6.72
C ASN A 18 -9.65 9.89 7.88
N MET A 19 -10.12 8.67 8.08
CA MET A 19 -11.00 8.33 9.20
C MET A 19 -10.31 8.57 10.55
N PHE A 20 -9.03 8.28 10.64
CA PHE A 20 -8.26 8.38 11.89
C PHE A 20 -7.40 9.65 11.97
N GLY A 21 -7.88 10.74 11.43
CA GLY A 21 -7.31 12.06 11.64
C GLY A 21 -6.38 12.57 10.55
N GLY A 22 -6.16 11.82 9.48
CA GLY A 22 -5.39 12.27 8.34
C GLY A 22 -6.18 13.18 7.41
N LYS A 23 -5.49 13.79 6.46
CA LYS A 23 -6.10 14.68 5.46
C LYS A 23 -5.45 14.44 4.10
N LEU A 24 -5.96 13.46 3.36
CA LEU A 24 -5.49 13.11 2.03
C LEU A 24 -6.65 13.22 1.03
N PRO A 25 -7.04 14.44 0.62
CA PRO A 25 -8.28 14.64 -0.13
C PRO A 25 -8.24 14.10 -1.57
N ASP A 26 -7.11 14.17 -2.25
CA ASP A 26 -7.01 13.85 -3.68
C ASP A 26 -5.98 12.77 -3.99
N ALA A 27 -5.83 11.81 -3.09
CA ALA A 27 -4.87 10.73 -3.27
C ALA A 27 -5.44 9.68 -4.24
N ILE A 28 -5.13 9.81 -5.52
CA ILE A 28 -5.55 8.92 -6.59
C ILE A 28 -4.32 8.49 -7.38
N GLY A 29 -4.23 7.21 -7.67
CA GLY A 29 -3.14 6.66 -8.47
C GLY A 29 -3.65 5.87 -9.66
N ILE A 30 -2.77 5.12 -10.29
CA ILE A 30 -3.11 4.28 -11.43
C ILE A 30 -3.84 3.03 -10.93
N PRO A 31 -4.98 2.66 -11.55
CA PRO A 31 -5.68 1.43 -11.18
C PRO A 31 -4.81 0.20 -11.35
N GLU A 32 -4.89 -0.75 -10.41
CA GLU A 32 -4.08 -1.96 -10.43
C GLU A 32 -4.30 -2.80 -11.69
N GLU A 33 -5.50 -2.78 -12.24
CA GLU A 33 -5.81 -3.50 -13.48
C GLU A 33 -4.97 -3.02 -14.64
N GLN A 34 -4.72 -1.71 -14.74
CA GLN A 34 -3.87 -1.13 -15.77
C GLN A 34 -2.41 -1.51 -15.55
N LEU A 35 -1.95 -1.51 -14.30
CA LEU A 35 -0.60 -1.95 -13.97
C LEU A 35 -0.41 -3.44 -14.31
N ARG A 36 -1.40 -4.26 -14.04
CA ARG A 36 -1.36 -5.69 -14.38
C ARG A 36 -1.27 -5.91 -15.89
N LYS A 37 -2.03 -5.15 -16.66
CA LYS A 37 -1.96 -5.19 -18.12
C LYS A 37 -0.59 -4.75 -18.63
N ALA A 38 -0.04 -3.68 -18.05
CA ALA A 38 1.28 -3.18 -18.40
C ALA A 38 2.36 -4.23 -18.10
N ALA A 39 2.25 -4.93 -16.98
CA ALA A 39 3.19 -5.97 -16.58
C ALA A 39 3.20 -7.17 -17.55
N LYS A 40 2.06 -7.45 -18.18
CA LYS A 40 1.94 -8.50 -19.20
C LYS A 40 2.49 -8.09 -20.57
N SER A 41 2.74 -6.81 -20.77
CA SER A 41 3.14 -6.22 -22.03
C SER A 41 4.65 -5.95 -22.05
N ALA A 42 5.06 -4.70 -22.25
CA ALA A 42 6.48 -4.33 -22.39
C ALA A 42 7.12 -3.84 -21.09
N VAL A 43 6.36 -3.69 -20.02
CA VAL A 43 6.88 -3.19 -18.75
C VAL A 43 7.51 -4.33 -17.95
N CYS A 44 8.80 -4.20 -17.65
CA CYS A 44 9.57 -5.21 -16.93
C CYS A 44 9.73 -4.94 -15.45
N LYS A 45 9.49 -3.69 -15.03
CA LYS A 45 9.64 -3.26 -13.64
C LYS A 45 8.61 -2.18 -13.31
N ILE A 46 7.99 -2.30 -12.16
CA ILE A 46 7.06 -1.30 -11.61
C ILE A 46 7.58 -0.89 -10.24
N ASN A 47 7.78 0.40 -10.03
CA ASN A 47 8.19 0.93 -8.74
C ASN A 47 6.96 1.13 -7.85
N ILE A 48 7.02 0.61 -6.63
CA ILE A 48 5.93 0.68 -5.66
C ILE A 48 6.50 1.34 -4.39
N ASP A 49 6.00 2.53 -4.06
CA ASP A 49 6.43 3.25 -2.86
C ASP A 49 5.24 3.83 -2.10
N SER A 50 4.39 4.62 -2.76
CA SER A 50 3.23 5.27 -2.12
C SER A 50 2.30 4.28 -1.44
N ASP A 51 2.07 3.13 -2.05
CA ASP A 51 1.25 2.05 -1.49
C ASP A 51 1.78 1.59 -0.13
N SER A 52 3.10 1.38 -0.03
CA SER A 52 3.73 0.95 1.22
C SER A 52 3.60 2.01 2.31
N ARG A 53 3.81 3.28 1.95
CA ARG A 53 3.69 4.39 2.89
C ARG A 53 2.25 4.53 3.40
N LEU A 54 1.28 4.39 2.50
CA LEU A 54 -0.14 4.46 2.87
C LEU A 54 -0.53 3.30 3.78
N ALA A 55 -0.11 2.09 3.46
CA ALA A 55 -0.41 0.90 4.27
C ALA A 55 0.17 1.02 5.68
N MET A 56 1.41 1.47 5.79
CA MET A 56 2.07 1.68 7.08
C MET A 56 1.36 2.77 7.88
N THR A 57 1.13 3.93 7.25
CA THR A 57 0.51 5.09 7.92
C THR A 57 -0.90 4.78 8.38
N ALA A 58 -1.68 4.09 7.57
CA ALA A 58 -3.05 3.69 7.92
C ALA A 58 -3.06 2.81 9.18
N ALA A 59 -2.18 1.81 9.25
CA ALA A 59 -2.10 0.92 10.39
C ALA A 59 -1.68 1.65 11.67
N VAL A 60 -0.69 2.55 11.57
CA VAL A 60 -0.21 3.34 12.71
C VAL A 60 -1.30 4.28 13.22
N ARG A 61 -1.98 5.00 12.32
CA ARG A 61 -3.08 5.90 12.72
C ARG A 61 -4.22 5.14 13.37
N ARG A 62 -4.54 3.95 12.88
CA ARG A 62 -5.59 3.12 13.48
C ARG A 62 -5.24 2.76 14.92
N VAL A 63 -4.01 2.33 15.19
CA VAL A 63 -3.57 2.00 16.56
C VAL A 63 -3.67 3.22 17.46
N PHE A 64 -3.20 4.37 17.01
CA PHE A 64 -3.23 5.60 17.82
C PHE A 64 -4.67 6.06 18.11
N ALA A 65 -5.59 5.84 17.19
CA ALA A 65 -7.00 6.20 17.37
C ALA A 65 -7.74 5.21 18.27
N GLU A 66 -7.52 3.92 18.08
CA GLU A 66 -8.22 2.86 18.83
C GLU A 66 -7.60 2.60 20.21
N LYS A 67 -6.29 2.86 20.34
CA LYS A 67 -5.54 2.67 21.58
C LYS A 67 -4.71 3.93 21.88
N PRO A 68 -5.36 5.04 22.27
CA PRO A 68 -4.67 6.33 22.41
C PRO A 68 -3.59 6.37 23.49
N ALA A 69 -3.59 5.43 24.40
CA ALA A 69 -2.55 5.34 25.44
C ALA A 69 -1.32 4.55 24.98
N GLU A 70 -1.34 3.97 23.80
CA GLU A 70 -0.24 3.12 23.32
C GLU A 70 0.97 3.96 22.93
N PHE A 71 2.13 3.67 23.48
CA PHE A 71 3.38 4.34 23.15
C PHE A 71 4.54 3.38 22.86
N ASP A 72 4.31 2.07 22.89
CA ASP A 72 5.34 1.08 22.57
C ASP A 72 5.40 0.90 21.05
N PRO A 73 6.54 1.23 20.39
CA PRO A 73 6.65 1.09 18.94
C PRO A 73 6.32 -0.31 18.42
N ARG A 74 6.59 -1.35 19.20
CA ARG A 74 6.25 -2.72 18.79
C ARG A 74 4.75 -2.91 18.61
N LYS A 75 3.94 -2.16 19.35
CA LYS A 75 2.48 -2.26 19.32
C LYS A 75 1.84 -1.55 18.14
N TYR A 76 2.50 -0.55 17.55
CA TYR A 76 1.98 0.11 16.35
C TYR A 76 2.79 -0.19 15.09
N LEU A 77 4.07 -0.52 15.20
CA LEU A 77 4.86 -0.92 14.04
C LEU A 77 4.63 -2.38 13.64
N GLY A 78 4.25 -3.26 14.58
CA GLY A 78 3.85 -4.63 14.27
C GLY A 78 2.69 -4.69 13.29
N PRO A 79 1.54 -4.07 13.60
CA PRO A 79 0.42 -3.98 12.67
C PRO A 79 0.78 -3.30 11.35
N ALA A 80 1.67 -2.29 11.36
CA ALA A 80 2.16 -1.64 10.16
C ALA A 80 2.91 -2.63 9.26
N ARG A 81 3.81 -3.41 9.84
CA ARG A 81 4.55 -4.45 9.11
C ARG A 81 3.61 -5.48 8.51
N ASP A 82 2.63 -5.94 9.29
CA ASP A 82 1.67 -6.95 8.83
C ASP A 82 0.84 -6.42 7.66
N ASN A 83 0.45 -5.14 7.70
CA ASN A 83 -0.31 -4.51 6.64
C ASN A 83 0.53 -4.36 5.36
N MET A 84 1.80 -4.02 5.50
CA MET A 84 2.73 -3.96 4.37
C MET A 84 2.95 -5.34 3.75
N GLU A 85 3.05 -6.40 4.56
CA GLU A 85 3.17 -7.77 4.07
C GLU A 85 1.96 -8.18 3.24
N LYS A 86 0.76 -7.86 3.70
CA LYS A 86 -0.47 -8.10 2.94
C LYS A 86 -0.45 -7.37 1.61
N LEU A 87 0.00 -6.11 1.62
CA LEU A 87 0.13 -5.31 0.41
C LEU A 87 1.06 -5.96 -0.59
N TYR A 88 2.24 -6.38 -0.16
CA TYR A 88 3.23 -6.98 -1.04
C TYR A 88 2.74 -8.30 -1.63
N LYS A 89 2.09 -9.14 -0.83
CA LYS A 89 1.48 -10.38 -1.33
C LYS A 89 0.43 -10.08 -2.38
N HIS A 90 -0.41 -9.08 -2.14
CA HIS A 90 -1.43 -8.64 -3.10
C HIS A 90 -0.79 -8.17 -4.42
N LYS A 91 0.27 -7.37 -4.35
CA LYS A 91 0.98 -6.88 -5.54
C LYS A 91 1.63 -8.01 -6.32
N ILE A 92 2.24 -8.98 -5.64
CA ILE A 92 2.88 -10.12 -6.31
C ILE A 92 1.85 -10.93 -7.09
N VAL A 93 0.69 -11.18 -6.50
CA VAL A 93 -0.35 -12.01 -7.13
C VAL A 93 -1.12 -11.22 -8.20
N ASN A 94 -1.60 -10.02 -7.86
CA ASN A 94 -2.62 -9.32 -8.66
C ASN A 94 -2.07 -8.26 -9.61
N VAL A 95 -0.86 -7.77 -9.38
CA VAL A 95 -0.25 -6.73 -10.23
C VAL A 95 0.92 -7.28 -11.02
N LEU A 96 1.92 -7.80 -10.33
CA LEU A 96 3.13 -8.31 -10.99
C LEU A 96 2.90 -9.67 -11.64
N GLY A 97 2.03 -10.49 -11.08
CA GLY A 97 1.74 -11.82 -11.58
C GLY A 97 2.91 -12.78 -11.42
N SER A 98 3.77 -12.56 -10.43
CA SER A 98 4.99 -13.33 -10.22
C SER A 98 4.85 -14.45 -9.18
N ALA A 99 3.68 -14.63 -8.60
CA ALA A 99 3.44 -15.70 -7.63
C ALA A 99 3.71 -17.07 -8.28
N GLY A 100 4.50 -17.91 -7.62
CA GLY A 100 4.85 -19.23 -8.14
C GLY A 100 5.87 -19.23 -9.27
N LYS A 101 6.49 -18.10 -9.57
CA LYS A 101 7.44 -17.94 -10.68
C LYS A 101 8.91 -17.92 -10.24
N ALA A 102 9.16 -18.22 -8.99
CA ALA A 102 10.53 -18.22 -8.45
C ALA A 102 11.38 -19.34 -9.01
#